data_7aaf597d8fb2593cee31f684b9189d8d
#
_entry.id   7aaf597d8fb2593cee31f684b9189d8d
#
_cell.length_a   1.000
_cell.length_b   1.000
_cell.length_c   1.000
_cell.angle_alpha   90.00
_cell.angle_beta   90.00
_cell.angle_gamma   90.00
#
_symmetry.space_group_name_H-M   'P 1'
#
loop_
_entity.id
_entity.type
_entity.pdbx_description
1 polymer ?
#
loop_
_entity_poly.entity_id
_entity_poly.type
_entity_poly.pdbx_seq_one_letter_code
_entity_poly.pdbx_strand_id
1 'polypeptide(L)' 'MIVYDRLWETMKRKGISQYRLIKEFGISSGQLDRIRKGGNINLFTLDTLCRILDCRVEDVIEYRKEEE' A
#
# COMPACT_ATOMS: atom_id res chain seq x y z
N MET A 1 5.30 -0.88 14.99
CA MET A 1 4.23 -0.24 14.21
C MET A 1 4.31 -0.65 12.75
N ILE A 2 3.18 -0.68 12.08
CA ILE A 2 3.15 -0.98 10.64
C ILE A 2 3.36 0.30 9.86
N VAL A 3 4.24 0.26 8.88
CA VAL A 3 4.52 1.38 7.97
C VAL A 3 4.36 0.94 6.53
N TYR A 4 4.18 1.91 5.64
CA TYR A 4 3.88 1.65 4.23
C TYR A 4 4.95 2.15 3.28
N ASP A 5 6.14 2.41 3.77
CA ASP A 5 7.22 2.95 2.94
C ASP A 5 7.50 2.06 1.73
N ARG A 6 7.42 0.75 1.93
CA ARG A 6 7.67 -0.22 0.86
C ARG A 6 6.64 -0.16 -0.25
N LEU A 7 5.41 0.20 0.09
CA LEU A 7 4.35 0.32 -0.92
C LEU A 7 4.72 1.35 -1.98
N TRP A 8 5.21 2.52 -1.54
CA TRP A 8 5.56 3.59 -2.46
C TRP A 8 6.72 3.19 -3.36
N GLU A 9 7.72 2.51 -2.81
CA GLU A 9 8.86 2.00 -3.57
C GLU A 9 8.41 0.96 -4.61
N THR A 10 7.54 0.04 -4.19
CA THR A 10 7.04 -1.01 -5.07
C THR A 10 6.22 -0.42 -6.21
N MET A 11 5.36 0.54 -5.92
CA MET A 11 4.58 1.22 -6.94
C MET A 11 5.48 1.88 -7.97
N LYS A 12 6.53 2.56 -7.50
CA LYS A 12 7.48 3.21 -8.38
C LYS A 12 8.20 2.18 -9.26
N ARG A 13 8.64 1.08 -8.67
CA ARG A 13 9.33 0.01 -9.40
C ARG A 13 8.42 -0.63 -10.45
N LYS A 14 7.14 -0.77 -10.14
CA LYS A 14 6.16 -1.39 -11.05
C LYS A 14 5.55 -0.40 -12.04
N GLY A 15 5.84 0.91 -11.89
CA GLY A 15 5.32 1.92 -12.79
C GLY A 15 3.83 2.19 -12.60
N ILE A 16 3.30 1.98 -11.41
CA ILE A 16 1.89 2.19 -11.11
C ILE A 16 1.75 3.36 -10.14
N SER A 17 1.10 4.43 -10.60
CA SER A 17 0.87 5.62 -9.78
C SER A 17 -0.35 5.47 -8.88
N GLN A 18 -0.47 6.35 -7.88
CA GLN A 18 -1.67 6.40 -7.06
C GLN A 18 -2.90 6.70 -7.89
N TYR A 19 -2.76 7.57 -8.89
CA TYR A 19 -3.87 7.88 -9.80
C TYR A 19 -4.36 6.61 -10.51
N ARG A 20 -3.44 5.77 -10.99
CA ARG A 20 -3.80 4.52 -11.66
C ARG A 20 -4.46 3.54 -10.69
N LEU A 21 -4.02 3.48 -9.44
CA LEU A 21 -4.67 2.63 -8.45
C LEU A 21 -6.15 2.98 -8.31
N ILE A 22 -6.46 4.28 -8.32
CA ILE A 22 -7.84 4.74 -8.18
C ILE A 22 -8.63 4.52 -9.47
N LYS A 23 -8.10 4.96 -10.60
CA LYS A 23 -8.84 5.00 -11.86
C LYS A 23 -8.92 3.65 -12.56
N GLU A 24 -7.85 2.89 -12.56
CA GLU A 24 -7.79 1.62 -13.29
C GLU A 24 -8.14 0.42 -12.42
N PHE A 25 -7.77 0.46 -11.14
CA PHE A 25 -7.89 -0.71 -10.28
C PHE A 25 -8.95 -0.58 -9.20
N GLY A 26 -9.60 0.58 -9.10
CA GLY A 26 -10.75 0.73 -8.21
C GLY A 26 -10.42 0.89 -6.73
N ILE A 27 -9.18 1.19 -6.38
CA ILE A 27 -8.84 1.50 -4.98
C ILE A 27 -9.45 2.87 -4.65
N SER A 28 -10.14 2.96 -3.52
CA SER A 28 -10.76 4.23 -3.17
C SER A 28 -9.72 5.27 -2.76
N SER A 29 -9.99 6.52 -3.09
CA SER A 29 -9.10 7.61 -2.68
C SER A 29 -9.02 7.71 -1.16
N GLY A 30 -10.10 7.38 -0.46
CA GLY A 30 -10.13 7.36 1.00
C GLY A 30 -9.17 6.33 1.59
N GLN A 31 -9.06 5.16 0.97
CA GLN A 31 -8.10 4.14 1.41
C GLN A 31 -6.67 4.61 1.22
N LEU A 32 -6.35 5.21 0.07
CA LEU A 32 -5.02 5.74 -0.18
C LEU A 32 -4.68 6.88 0.77
N ASP A 33 -5.64 7.74 1.06
CA ASP A 33 -5.43 8.81 2.02
C ASP A 33 -5.11 8.25 3.41
N ARG A 34 -5.83 7.19 3.83
CA ARG A 34 -5.57 6.54 5.10
C ARG A 34 -4.17 5.96 5.15
N ILE A 35 -3.73 5.32 4.06
CA ILE A 35 -2.37 4.76 3.96
C ILE A 35 -1.33 5.88 4.05
N ARG A 36 -1.54 6.98 3.34
CA ARG A 36 -0.61 8.13 3.38
C ARG A 36 -0.47 8.69 4.79
N LYS A 37 -1.52 8.62 5.58
CA LYS A 37 -1.51 9.11 6.96
C LYS A 37 -1.04 8.08 7.99
N GLY A 38 -0.65 6.89 7.52
CA GLY A 38 -0.19 5.83 8.39
C GLY A 38 -1.29 5.09 9.13
N GLY A 39 -2.53 5.17 8.63
CA GLY A 39 -3.67 4.49 9.23
C GLY A 39 -3.71 3.00 8.89
N ASN A 40 -4.73 2.33 9.39
CA ASN A 40 -4.89 0.90 9.20
C ASN A 40 -5.64 0.57 7.91
N ILE A 41 -5.28 -0.56 7.31
CA ILE A 41 -6.04 -1.15 6.22
C ILE A 41 -6.42 -2.58 6.64
N ASN A 42 -7.49 -3.10 6.03
CA ASN A 42 -7.86 -4.48 6.30
C ASN A 42 -7.09 -5.42 5.37
N LEU A 43 -7.17 -6.71 5.68
CA LEU A 43 -6.44 -7.72 4.91
C LEU A 43 -6.95 -7.82 3.47
N PHE A 44 -8.22 -7.53 3.24
CA PHE A 44 -8.76 -7.53 1.89
C PHE A 44 -8.09 -6.46 1.02
N THR A 45 -7.90 -5.27 1.58
CA THR A 45 -7.21 -4.19 0.88
C THR A 45 -5.75 -4.56 0.62
N LEU A 46 -5.09 -5.16 1.61
CA LEU A 46 -3.72 -5.64 1.45
C LEU A 46 -3.63 -6.69 0.34
N ASP A 47 -4.54 -7.65 0.34
CA ASP A 47 -4.61 -8.67 -0.71
C ASP A 47 -4.77 -8.05 -2.09
N THR A 48 -5.65 -7.06 -2.19
CA THR A 48 -5.92 -6.37 -3.45
C THR A 48 -4.67 -5.65 -3.95
N LEU A 49 -3.95 -4.96 -3.07
CA LEU A 49 -2.72 -4.27 -3.44
C LEU A 49 -1.65 -5.24 -3.92
N CYS A 50 -1.48 -6.35 -3.22
CA CYS A 50 -0.52 -7.38 -3.63
C CYS A 50 -0.85 -7.94 -5.00
N ARG A 51 -2.13 -8.17 -5.27
CA ARG A 51 -2.57 -8.70 -6.55
C ARG A 51 -2.35 -7.70 -7.69
N ILE A 52 -2.72 -6.43 -7.47
CA ILE A 52 -2.54 -5.38 -8.47
C ILE A 52 -1.07 -5.18 -8.80
N LEU A 53 -0.23 -5.13 -7.79
CA LEU A 53 1.20 -4.86 -7.95
C LEU A 53 2.00 -6.12 -8.27
N ASP A 54 1.37 -7.28 -8.21
CA ASP A 54 2.02 -8.57 -8.40
C ASP A 54 3.27 -8.65 -7.54
N CYS A 55 3.06 -8.52 -6.22
CA CYS A 55 4.15 -8.45 -5.26
C CYS A 55 3.78 -9.20 -3.98
N ARG A 56 4.71 -9.25 -3.05
CA ARG A 56 4.53 -9.94 -1.78
C ARG A 56 4.07 -8.95 -0.72
N VAL A 57 3.56 -9.48 0.40
CA VAL A 57 3.09 -8.65 1.52
C VAL A 57 4.20 -7.72 2.01
N GLU A 58 5.42 -8.22 2.09
CA GLU A 58 6.56 -7.43 2.56
C GLU A 58 6.96 -6.31 1.59
N ASP A 59 6.42 -6.32 0.39
CA ASP A 59 6.60 -5.22 -0.56
C ASP A 59 5.56 -4.11 -0.38
N VAL A 60 4.58 -4.32 0.49
CA VAL A 60 3.52 -3.35 0.76
C VAL A 60 3.63 -2.79 2.17
N ILE A 61 3.81 -3.66 3.16
CA ILE A 61 3.86 -3.25 4.57
C ILE A 61 5.13 -3.76 5.21
N GLU A 62 5.51 -3.09 6.29
CA GLU A 62 6.68 -3.45 7.07
C GLU A 62 6.38 -3.18 8.54
N TYR A 63 6.79 -4.10 9.41
CA TYR A 63 6.73 -3.84 10.84
C TYR A 63 8.03 -3.19 11.28
N ARG A 64 7.92 -2.06 11.96
CA ARG A 64 9.07 -1.41 12.60
C ARG A 64 8.86 -1.43 14.09
N LYS A 65 9.89 -1.87 14.80
CA LYS A 65 9.88 -1.84 16.26
C LYS A 65 9.94 -0.39 16.72
N GLU A 66 9.03 -0.03 17.61
CA GLU A 66 9.04 1.30 18.19
C GLU A 66 10.19 1.40 19.18
N GLU A 67 10.90 2.52 19.14
CA GLU A 67 11.92 2.81 20.14
C GLU A 67 11.24 3.39 21.39
N GLU A 68 11.72 2.96 22.53
CA GLU A 68 11.26 3.47 23.82
C GLU A 68 12.20 4.54 24.33
#